data_06eb5072ad432c090108b30f2fe07192
#
_entry.id   06eb5072ad432c090108b30f2fe07192
#
_cell.length_a   1.000
_cell.length_b   1.000
_cell.length_c   1.000
_cell.angle_alpha   90.00
_cell.angle_beta   90.00
_cell.angle_gamma   90.00
#
_symmetry.space_group_name_H-M   'P 1'
#
loop_
_entity.id
_entity.type
_entity.pdbx_description
1 polymer ?
#
loop_
_entity_poly.entity_id
_entity_poly.type
_entity_poly.pdbx_seq_one_letter_code
_entity_poly.pdbx_strand_id
1 'polypeptide(L)'
;MDLIDEEKFSSEILDVYKKFVVMKQEAPDSMKVNLFTTIRNFAKDLISNKIFIEAFVLYRFLIVKSELIPDDYSTIAENLVKINAPKLAKNFMTIYATKEQNKVLMFLTLANFYNLQIGDYRKAIKYYEKYVEIDKTKAVIYSILGNLYSKVYGDSSISEQIFYFEKAYKLNPTSRLVLHALAFAYEKNRNQDKADKFYKEILNNNPTEIDYYNYGSFLISCGNFVQGHKYFRYRFLIDDENLKYPIDNSFSKKWDLVSDISDKTLLVHYEQGFGDTFMYCRFIPLLKKFARKIIFVVQDNLFDLIKNSPIISDGIEVLSDKTSVRNIYYDYDMALLDAPFVLKTTTTSIPYPQGYLTVNAPEVKTYASKYLKNKSNLKIGIAYSGDKNANYSGRDIDLKKFNIITNLENVNVYSLQVGSEIENPKIIDLGNTFNDFTDTACAIKNMDIVISTDNVILNLAGALGVKTLGLFNKQTNFRWFKTTGENVGWYNSVKPLQACVQDDWTTVFPQVVNILSEYHS
;
A
#
# COMPACT_ATOMS: atom_id res chain seq x y z
N MET A 1 8.72 33.59 32.18
CA MET A 1 7.26 33.79 32.23
C MET A 1 6.83 34.91 31.29
N ASP A 2 7.73 35.30 30.38
CA ASP A 2 7.56 36.38 29.38
C ASP A 2 7.44 35.77 27.97
N LEU A 3 6.33 35.10 27.69
CA LEU A 3 6.18 34.36 26.43
C LEU A 3 5.05 34.88 25.52
N ILE A 4 4.37 35.99 25.86
CA ILE A 4 3.32 36.54 25.02
C ILE A 4 3.37 38.06 25.10
N ASP A 5 3.66 38.66 23.97
CA ASP A 5 3.67 40.11 23.72
C ASP A 5 2.22 40.63 23.79
N GLU A 6 1.92 41.48 24.77
CA GLU A 6 0.57 42.04 24.99
C GLU A 6 0.08 42.89 23.80
N GLU A 7 0.99 43.31 22.91
CA GLU A 7 0.66 44.12 21.72
C GLU A 7 -0.07 43.30 20.60
N LYS A 8 -0.18 41.97 20.74
CA LYS A 8 -0.83 41.11 19.74
C LYS A 8 -2.29 40.79 20.00
N PHE A 9 -2.90 41.37 21.05
CA PHE A 9 -4.31 41.12 21.35
C PHE A 9 -5.24 42.07 20.60
N SER A 10 -6.40 41.54 20.14
CA SER A 10 -7.46 42.43 19.71
C SER A 10 -7.90 43.31 20.89
N SER A 11 -8.10 44.60 20.65
CA SER A 11 -8.49 45.57 21.67
C SER A 11 -9.74 45.17 22.46
N GLU A 12 -10.63 44.40 21.84
CA GLU A 12 -11.87 43.89 22.43
C GLU A 12 -11.61 42.85 23.54
N ILE A 13 -10.63 41.97 23.38
CA ILE A 13 -10.31 40.94 24.37
C ILE A 13 -9.51 41.52 25.54
N LEU A 14 -8.63 42.44 25.25
CA LEU A 14 -7.94 43.22 26.30
C LEU A 14 -8.94 44.00 27.15
N ASP A 15 -9.99 44.52 26.56
CA ASP A 15 -11.06 45.29 27.24
C ASP A 15 -11.95 44.34 28.09
N VAL A 16 -12.30 43.16 27.57
CA VAL A 16 -13.00 42.11 28.33
C VAL A 16 -12.13 41.63 29.50
N TYR A 17 -10.83 41.42 29.29
CA TYR A 17 -9.89 41.05 30.35
C TYR A 17 -9.81 42.13 31.45
N LYS A 18 -9.68 43.41 31.06
CA LYS A 18 -9.64 44.56 32.00
C LYS A 18 -10.94 44.65 32.79
N LYS A 19 -12.11 44.52 32.16
CA LYS A 19 -13.41 44.49 32.83
C LYS A 19 -13.51 43.38 33.86
N PHE A 20 -13.06 42.16 33.53
CA PHE A 20 -13.02 41.04 34.47
C PHE A 20 -12.08 41.27 35.65
N VAL A 21 -10.93 41.90 35.44
CA VAL A 21 -9.98 42.24 36.54
C VAL A 21 -10.59 43.24 37.51
N VAL A 22 -11.28 44.25 36.99
CA VAL A 22 -11.95 45.29 37.81
C VAL A 22 -13.13 44.71 38.59
N MET A 23 -14.00 43.93 37.94
CA MET A 23 -15.15 43.29 38.59
C MET A 23 -14.74 42.35 39.74
N LYS A 24 -13.58 41.74 39.69
CA LYS A 24 -13.09 40.87 40.76
C LYS A 24 -12.63 41.60 42.03
N GLN A 25 -12.13 42.83 41.92
CA GLN A 25 -11.69 43.57 43.10
C GLN A 25 -12.87 44.02 43.96
N GLU A 26 -14.08 44.08 43.38
CA GLU A 26 -15.26 44.67 44.02
C GLU A 26 -16.38 43.65 44.34
N ALA A 27 -16.27 42.38 43.88
CA ALA A 27 -17.38 41.41 43.99
C ALA A 27 -17.34 40.59 45.28
N PRO A 28 -18.50 40.30 45.92
CA PRO A 28 -18.63 39.36 47.03
C PRO A 28 -18.21 37.92 46.64
N ASP A 29 -17.76 37.09 47.60
CA ASP A 29 -17.22 35.76 47.37
C ASP A 29 -18.20 34.82 46.64
N SER A 30 -19.50 34.94 46.85
CA SER A 30 -20.54 34.20 46.15
C SER A 30 -20.63 34.53 44.64
N MET A 31 -20.23 35.75 44.21
CA MET A 31 -20.16 36.17 42.81
C MET A 31 -18.85 35.72 42.15
N LYS A 32 -17.78 35.50 42.92
CA LYS A 32 -16.48 35.07 42.37
C LYS A 32 -16.54 33.68 41.74
N VAL A 33 -17.31 32.74 42.30
CA VAL A 33 -17.50 31.39 41.75
C VAL A 33 -18.17 31.45 40.37
N ASN A 34 -19.19 32.29 40.22
CA ASN A 34 -19.85 32.50 38.91
C ASN A 34 -18.91 33.17 37.89
N LEU A 35 -18.05 34.11 38.34
CA LEU A 35 -17.10 34.78 37.46
C LEU A 35 -16.07 33.80 36.84
N PHE A 36 -15.48 32.92 37.65
CA PHE A 36 -14.51 31.93 37.15
C PHE A 36 -15.15 30.94 36.21
N THR A 37 -16.38 30.52 36.49
CA THR A 37 -17.16 29.66 35.59
C THR A 37 -17.44 30.36 34.25
N THR A 38 -17.80 31.65 34.30
CA THR A 38 -18.04 32.46 33.07
C THR A 38 -16.77 32.62 32.25
N ILE A 39 -15.62 32.91 32.88
CA ILE A 39 -14.32 33.02 32.18
C ILE A 39 -13.96 31.67 31.53
N ARG A 40 -14.15 30.56 32.24
CA ARG A 40 -13.88 29.22 31.72
C ARG A 40 -14.73 28.87 30.50
N ASN A 41 -16.03 29.14 30.56
CA ASN A 41 -16.95 28.92 29.48
C ASN A 41 -16.58 29.80 28.27
N PHE A 42 -16.28 31.04 28.47
CA PHE A 42 -15.87 31.95 27.40
C PHE A 42 -14.54 31.52 26.76
N ALA A 43 -13.57 31.04 27.52
CA ALA A 43 -12.34 30.48 26.98
C ALA A 43 -12.62 29.22 26.14
N LYS A 44 -13.54 28.35 26.56
CA LYS A 44 -13.98 27.18 25.77
C LYS A 44 -14.68 27.59 24.47
N ASP A 45 -15.50 28.63 24.49
CA ASP A 45 -16.16 29.18 23.31
C ASP A 45 -15.13 29.74 22.30
N LEU A 46 -14.12 30.46 22.80
CA LEU A 46 -13.01 30.92 21.94
C LEU A 46 -12.26 29.78 21.28
N ILE A 47 -11.98 28.68 22.01
CA ILE A 47 -11.35 27.48 21.44
C ILE A 47 -12.23 26.87 20.35
N SER A 48 -13.53 26.77 20.58
CA SER A 48 -14.49 26.24 19.60
C SER A 48 -14.52 27.08 18.32
N ASN A 49 -14.31 28.37 18.44
CA ASN A 49 -14.19 29.32 17.32
C ASN A 49 -12.76 29.43 16.75
N LYS A 50 -11.82 28.57 17.20
CA LYS A 50 -10.41 28.52 16.76
C LYS A 50 -9.59 29.79 17.15
N ILE A 51 -10.00 30.50 18.16
CA ILE A 51 -9.34 31.71 18.71
C ILE A 51 -8.47 31.30 19.91
N PHE A 52 -7.34 30.65 19.61
CA PHE A 52 -6.58 29.86 20.59
C PHE A 52 -5.72 30.74 21.53
N ILE A 53 -5.17 31.86 21.05
CA ILE A 53 -4.27 32.72 21.83
C ILE A 53 -5.06 33.42 22.94
N GLU A 54 -6.18 34.00 22.59
CA GLU A 54 -7.08 34.71 23.50
C GLU A 54 -7.67 33.77 24.55
N ALA A 55 -8.04 32.55 24.13
CA ALA A 55 -8.47 31.53 25.07
C ALA A 55 -7.39 31.20 26.11
N PHE A 56 -6.12 31.11 25.66
CA PHE A 56 -5.00 30.86 26.57
C PHE A 56 -4.78 32.00 27.57
N VAL A 57 -5.01 33.26 27.17
CA VAL A 57 -4.91 34.43 28.10
C VAL A 57 -5.94 34.30 29.20
N LEU A 58 -7.18 33.95 28.91
CA LEU A 58 -8.21 33.73 29.92
C LEU A 58 -7.83 32.61 30.89
N TYR A 59 -7.30 31.48 30.37
CA TYR A 59 -6.78 30.43 31.22
C TYR A 59 -5.57 30.85 32.05
N ARG A 60 -4.67 31.70 31.53
CA ARG A 60 -3.55 32.27 32.30
C ARG A 60 -4.06 33.08 33.51
N PHE A 61 -5.18 33.80 33.37
CA PHE A 61 -5.80 34.48 34.49
C PHE A 61 -6.26 33.48 35.57
N LEU A 62 -6.92 32.37 35.18
CA LEU A 62 -7.34 31.32 36.12
C LEU A 62 -6.14 30.64 36.82
N ILE A 63 -5.02 30.44 36.09
CA ILE A 63 -3.76 29.92 36.64
C ILE A 63 -3.23 30.85 37.75
N VAL A 64 -3.12 32.14 37.46
CA VAL A 64 -2.61 33.13 38.42
C VAL A 64 -3.47 33.21 39.68
N LYS A 65 -4.75 32.94 39.57
CA LYS A 65 -5.68 32.94 40.69
C LYS A 65 -5.83 31.59 41.40
N SER A 66 -5.12 30.55 40.92
CA SER A 66 -5.19 29.17 41.44
C SER A 66 -6.60 28.56 41.39
N GLU A 67 -7.40 28.95 40.40
CA GLU A 67 -8.82 28.56 40.24
C GLU A 67 -9.02 27.48 39.18
N LEU A 68 -7.96 26.73 38.80
CA LEU A 68 -8.05 25.64 37.83
C LEU A 68 -8.66 24.40 38.46
N ILE A 69 -9.61 23.81 37.74
CA ILE A 69 -10.12 22.44 37.97
C ILE A 69 -9.35 21.46 37.08
N PRO A 70 -9.40 20.14 37.35
CA PRO A 70 -8.67 19.14 36.54
C PRO A 70 -8.90 19.26 35.05
N ASP A 71 -10.15 19.44 34.60
CA ASP A 71 -10.52 19.59 33.19
C ASP A 71 -9.84 20.79 32.50
N ASP A 72 -9.56 21.86 33.22
CA ASP A 72 -8.87 23.04 32.68
C ASP A 72 -7.45 22.70 32.24
N TYR A 73 -6.74 21.84 32.98
CA TYR A 73 -5.36 21.46 32.62
C TYR A 73 -5.29 20.72 31.28
N SER A 74 -6.26 19.83 31.02
CA SER A 74 -6.33 19.12 29.72
C SER A 74 -6.72 20.08 28.59
N THR A 75 -7.70 20.94 28.81
CA THR A 75 -8.15 21.94 27.84
C THR A 75 -7.03 22.95 27.48
N ILE A 76 -6.28 23.44 28.50
CA ILE A 76 -5.11 24.28 28.28
C ILE A 76 -4.05 23.55 27.46
N ALA A 77 -3.79 22.28 27.77
CA ALA A 77 -2.81 21.49 27.05
C ALA A 77 -3.16 21.34 25.55
N GLU A 78 -4.42 21.02 25.24
CA GLU A 78 -4.90 20.93 23.85
C GLU A 78 -4.77 22.29 23.12
N ASN A 79 -5.13 23.37 23.79
CA ASN A 79 -5.00 24.73 23.24
C ASN A 79 -3.53 25.10 22.97
N LEU A 80 -2.62 24.77 23.90
CA LEU A 80 -1.18 24.99 23.74
C LEU A 80 -0.58 24.26 22.53
N VAL A 81 -1.11 23.07 22.17
CA VAL A 81 -0.69 22.39 20.93
C VAL A 81 -1.11 23.20 19.71
N LYS A 82 -2.31 23.76 19.70
CA LYS A 82 -2.82 24.58 18.58
C LYS A 82 -2.00 25.85 18.34
N ILE A 83 -1.43 26.43 19.40
CA ILE A 83 -0.52 27.60 19.31
C ILE A 83 0.97 27.20 19.24
N ASN A 84 1.26 25.96 18.85
CA ASN A 84 2.61 25.42 18.62
C ASN A 84 3.51 25.40 19.87
N ALA A 85 2.95 25.15 21.06
CA ALA A 85 3.67 25.02 22.32
C ALA A 85 3.60 23.60 22.94
N PRO A 86 4.00 22.51 22.21
CA PRO A 86 3.76 21.13 22.64
C PRO A 86 4.53 20.72 23.89
N LYS A 87 5.70 21.32 24.18
CA LYS A 87 6.45 21.06 25.42
C LYS A 87 5.67 21.52 26.65
N LEU A 88 5.10 22.72 26.59
CA LEU A 88 4.30 23.26 27.68
C LEU A 88 2.99 22.48 27.83
N ALA A 89 2.35 22.09 26.74
CA ALA A 89 1.17 21.22 26.73
C ALA A 89 1.41 19.92 27.50
N LYS A 90 2.54 19.25 27.26
CA LYS A 90 2.90 18.02 28.00
C LYS A 90 3.04 18.24 29.51
N ASN A 91 3.57 19.41 29.93
CA ASN A 91 3.66 19.74 31.34
C ASN A 91 2.27 19.89 31.98
N PHE A 92 1.33 20.57 31.30
CA PHE A 92 -0.05 20.68 31.76
C PHE A 92 -0.74 19.32 31.86
N MET A 93 -0.54 18.42 30.91
CA MET A 93 -1.06 17.05 30.97
C MET A 93 -0.43 16.25 32.11
N THR A 94 0.82 16.50 32.46
CA THR A 94 1.44 15.88 33.65
C THR A 94 0.76 16.35 34.94
N ILE A 95 0.45 17.64 35.06
CA ILE A 95 -0.28 18.19 36.20
C ILE A 95 -1.72 17.63 36.22
N TYR A 96 -2.41 17.58 35.07
CA TYR A 96 -3.72 16.94 34.95
C TYR A 96 -3.72 15.56 35.56
N ALA A 97 -2.76 14.71 35.19
CA ALA A 97 -2.64 13.34 35.68
C ALA A 97 -2.46 13.24 37.21
N THR A 98 -2.00 14.30 37.88
CA THR A 98 -1.90 14.35 39.35
C THR A 98 -3.16 14.89 40.03
N LYS A 99 -3.98 15.63 39.29
CA LYS A 99 -5.18 16.29 39.84
C LYS A 99 -6.46 15.50 39.58
N GLU A 100 -6.53 14.75 38.47
CA GLU A 100 -7.70 13.95 38.14
C GLU A 100 -7.77 12.68 39.02
N GLN A 101 -8.86 12.56 39.76
CA GLN A 101 -9.08 11.42 40.66
C GLN A 101 -9.72 10.23 39.93
N ASN A 102 -10.52 10.49 38.92
CA ASN A 102 -11.12 9.44 38.08
C ASN A 102 -10.07 8.86 37.13
N LYS A 103 -9.48 7.72 37.50
CA LYS A 103 -8.44 7.07 36.71
C LYS A 103 -8.88 6.69 35.32
N VAL A 104 -10.15 6.31 35.11
CA VAL A 104 -10.70 5.98 33.79
C VAL A 104 -10.67 7.20 32.89
N LEU A 105 -11.20 8.32 33.37
CA LEU A 105 -11.18 9.59 32.65
C LEU A 105 -9.74 10.08 32.41
N MET A 106 -8.89 10.01 33.41
CA MET A 106 -7.48 10.40 33.33
C MET A 106 -6.75 9.64 32.22
N PHE A 107 -6.86 8.31 32.20
CA PHE A 107 -6.15 7.51 31.19
C PHE A 107 -6.71 7.72 29.79
N LEU A 108 -8.01 7.89 29.64
CA LEU A 108 -8.63 8.19 28.33
C LEU A 108 -8.17 9.52 27.79
N THR A 109 -8.19 10.58 28.64
CA THR A 109 -7.76 11.94 28.24
C THR A 109 -6.28 11.96 27.87
N LEU A 110 -5.41 11.31 28.65
CA LEU A 110 -3.98 11.20 28.34
C LEU A 110 -3.75 10.44 27.03
N ALA A 111 -4.45 9.31 26.83
CA ALA A 111 -4.34 8.51 25.63
C ALA A 111 -4.75 9.30 24.37
N ASN A 112 -5.90 9.98 24.43
CA ASN A 112 -6.39 10.82 23.34
C ASN A 112 -5.43 11.97 23.04
N PHE A 113 -4.93 12.65 24.08
CA PHE A 113 -3.97 13.74 23.91
C PHE A 113 -2.70 13.28 23.17
N TYR A 114 -2.09 12.17 23.62
CA TYR A 114 -0.89 11.66 22.97
C TYR A 114 -1.17 11.11 21.56
N ASN A 115 -2.34 10.52 21.32
CA ASN A 115 -2.73 10.00 20.01
C ASN A 115 -3.06 11.13 19.02
N LEU A 116 -3.98 12.02 19.38
CA LEU A 116 -4.62 12.95 18.44
C LEU A 116 -3.90 14.29 18.36
N GLN A 117 -3.29 14.75 19.46
CA GLN A 117 -2.69 16.09 19.52
C GLN A 117 -1.17 16.06 19.34
N ILE A 118 -0.49 15.07 19.92
CA ILE A 118 0.98 15.01 19.92
C ILE A 118 1.53 14.04 18.86
N GLY A 119 0.79 12.97 18.53
CA GLY A 119 1.29 11.91 17.67
C GLY A 119 2.32 10.98 18.33
N ASP A 120 2.42 11.00 19.68
CA ASP A 120 3.25 10.05 20.44
C ASP A 120 2.46 8.75 20.67
N TYR A 121 2.38 7.93 19.60
CA TYR A 121 1.57 6.73 19.58
C TYR A 121 2.00 5.68 20.61
N ARG A 122 3.29 5.63 20.99
CA ARG A 122 3.79 4.72 22.03
C ARG A 122 3.21 5.08 23.40
N LYS A 123 3.16 6.36 23.74
CA LYS A 123 2.51 6.80 24.98
C LYS A 123 1.00 6.63 24.91
N ALA A 124 0.39 6.87 23.76
CA ALA A 124 -1.03 6.63 23.56
C ALA A 124 -1.39 5.17 23.84
N ILE A 125 -0.67 4.20 23.27
CA ILE A 125 -0.83 2.76 23.56
C ILE A 125 -0.79 2.51 25.05
N LYS A 126 0.28 2.96 25.73
CA LYS A 126 0.45 2.76 27.18
C LYS A 126 -0.75 3.25 28.01
N TYR A 127 -1.34 4.38 27.66
CA TYR A 127 -2.48 4.93 28.39
C TYR A 127 -3.80 4.27 28.01
N TYR A 128 -4.01 3.91 26.74
CA TYR A 128 -5.18 3.12 26.34
C TYR A 128 -5.16 1.72 26.98
N GLU A 129 -4.01 1.06 27.11
CA GLU A 129 -3.88 -0.22 27.81
C GLU A 129 -4.31 -0.09 29.27
N LYS A 130 -3.81 0.94 29.98
CA LYS A 130 -4.25 1.22 31.35
C LYS A 130 -5.75 1.54 31.46
N TYR A 131 -6.31 2.17 30.44
CA TYR A 131 -7.75 2.40 30.36
C TYR A 131 -8.52 1.08 30.28
N VAL A 132 -8.15 0.18 29.35
CA VAL A 132 -8.88 -1.10 29.15
C VAL A 132 -8.63 -2.13 30.25
N GLU A 133 -7.62 -1.96 31.12
CA GLU A 133 -7.47 -2.71 32.35
C GLU A 133 -8.64 -2.46 33.31
N ILE A 134 -9.15 -1.22 33.36
CA ILE A 134 -10.23 -0.77 34.24
C ILE A 134 -11.59 -0.88 33.53
N ASP A 135 -11.76 -0.25 32.37
CA ASP A 135 -12.99 -0.30 31.57
C ASP A 135 -12.82 -1.18 30.33
N LYS A 136 -13.37 -2.38 30.41
CA LYS A 136 -13.31 -3.40 29.36
C LYS A 136 -14.48 -3.34 28.37
N THR A 137 -15.37 -2.34 28.48
CA THR A 137 -16.66 -2.32 27.77
C THR A 137 -16.63 -1.58 26.44
N LYS A 138 -15.59 -0.83 26.13
CA LYS A 138 -15.54 0.07 24.97
C LYS A 138 -14.84 -0.56 23.78
N ALA A 139 -15.61 -1.15 22.86
CA ALA A 139 -15.10 -1.74 21.62
C ALA A 139 -14.18 -0.80 20.81
N VAL A 140 -14.52 0.50 20.76
CA VAL A 140 -13.75 1.50 20.01
C VAL A 140 -12.32 1.63 20.53
N ILE A 141 -12.09 1.53 21.82
CA ILE A 141 -10.74 1.65 22.41
C ILE A 141 -9.86 0.46 22.00
N TYR A 142 -10.42 -0.75 22.00
CA TYR A 142 -9.71 -1.92 21.50
C TYR A 142 -9.38 -1.79 20.01
N SER A 143 -10.29 -1.25 19.18
CA SER A 143 -10.00 -0.98 17.77
C SER A 143 -8.87 0.04 17.59
N ILE A 144 -8.86 1.10 18.40
CA ILE A 144 -7.79 2.10 18.40
C ILE A 144 -6.45 1.45 18.77
N LEU A 145 -6.42 0.61 19.82
CA LEU A 145 -5.21 -0.11 20.22
C LEU A 145 -4.66 -0.98 19.08
N GLY A 146 -5.50 -1.80 18.44
CA GLY A 146 -5.08 -2.62 17.30
C GLY A 146 -4.48 -1.79 16.17
N ASN A 147 -5.11 -0.66 15.82
CA ASN A 147 -4.60 0.26 14.80
C ASN A 147 -3.28 0.95 15.22
N LEU A 148 -3.15 1.33 16.48
CA LEU A 148 -1.92 1.95 16.99
C LEU A 148 -0.76 0.97 17.02
N TYR A 149 -0.99 -0.29 17.38
CA TYR A 149 0.02 -1.35 17.29
C TYR A 149 0.48 -1.55 15.84
N SER A 150 -0.45 -1.58 14.88
CA SER A 150 -0.13 -1.62 13.45
C SER A 150 0.74 -0.43 13.02
N LYS A 151 0.37 0.77 13.47
CA LYS A 151 1.06 2.02 13.09
C LYS A 151 2.47 2.14 13.68
N VAL A 152 2.69 1.67 14.91
CA VAL A 152 3.96 1.83 15.64
C VAL A 152 4.93 0.69 15.34
N TYR A 153 4.42 -0.53 15.26
CA TYR A 153 5.24 -1.75 15.22
C TYR A 153 5.05 -2.55 13.92
N GLY A 154 4.12 -2.13 13.05
CA GLY A 154 3.85 -2.82 11.79
C GLY A 154 3.51 -4.30 12.00
N ASP A 155 4.01 -5.14 11.11
CA ASP A 155 3.73 -6.58 11.10
C ASP A 155 4.40 -7.35 12.24
N SER A 156 5.38 -6.78 12.92
CA SER A 156 6.00 -7.41 14.09
C SER A 156 5.02 -7.54 15.27
N SER A 157 3.92 -6.77 15.26
CA SER A 157 2.87 -6.78 16.28
C SER A 157 1.54 -7.38 15.80
N ILE A 158 1.57 -8.23 14.78
CA ILE A 158 0.33 -8.78 14.19
C ILE A 158 -0.51 -9.56 15.21
N SER A 159 0.14 -10.21 16.18
CA SER A 159 -0.54 -10.95 17.25
C SER A 159 -1.30 -10.02 18.18
N GLU A 160 -0.71 -8.89 18.57
CA GLU A 160 -1.32 -7.86 19.39
C GLU A 160 -2.47 -7.17 18.65
N GLN A 161 -2.28 -6.86 17.36
CA GLN A 161 -3.33 -6.32 16.50
C GLN A 161 -4.56 -7.24 16.52
N ILE A 162 -4.38 -8.52 16.23
CA ILE A 162 -5.44 -9.53 16.23
C ILE A 162 -6.10 -9.61 17.60
N PHE A 163 -5.30 -9.66 18.67
CA PHE A 163 -5.82 -9.73 20.04
C PHE A 163 -6.78 -8.57 20.34
N TYR A 164 -6.38 -7.34 20.02
CA TYR A 164 -7.22 -6.18 20.30
C TYR A 164 -8.43 -6.11 19.37
N PHE A 165 -8.30 -6.43 18.10
CA PHE A 165 -9.44 -6.48 17.17
C PHE A 165 -10.44 -7.59 17.54
N GLU A 166 -10.00 -8.77 18.01
CA GLU A 166 -10.90 -9.81 18.52
C GLU A 166 -11.66 -9.36 19.78
N LYS A 167 -11.01 -8.59 20.67
CA LYS A 167 -11.71 -7.97 21.81
C LYS A 167 -12.78 -6.98 21.35
N ALA A 168 -12.44 -6.13 20.38
CA ALA A 168 -13.40 -5.20 19.79
C ALA A 168 -14.58 -5.93 19.14
N TYR A 169 -14.31 -6.98 18.37
CA TYR A 169 -15.32 -7.82 17.73
C TYR A 169 -16.27 -8.50 18.73
N LYS A 170 -15.75 -9.03 19.83
CA LYS A 170 -16.59 -9.63 20.90
C LYS A 170 -17.58 -8.63 21.50
N LEU A 171 -17.20 -7.36 21.58
CA LEU A 171 -18.04 -6.29 22.12
C LEU A 171 -19.01 -5.70 21.08
N ASN A 172 -18.60 -5.68 19.81
CA ASN A 172 -19.42 -5.19 18.71
C ASN A 172 -19.16 -6.01 17.44
N PRO A 173 -19.84 -7.16 17.27
CA PRO A 173 -19.63 -8.05 16.14
C PRO A 173 -20.05 -7.46 14.77
N THR A 174 -20.92 -6.47 14.77
CA THR A 174 -21.45 -5.87 13.54
C THR A 174 -20.62 -4.66 13.06
N SER A 175 -19.59 -4.28 13.81
CA SER A 175 -18.73 -3.15 13.43
C SER A 175 -17.94 -3.47 12.17
N ARG A 176 -18.32 -2.82 11.06
CA ARG A 176 -17.69 -2.97 9.76
C ARG A 176 -16.18 -2.68 9.80
N LEU A 177 -15.77 -1.63 10.53
CA LEU A 177 -14.35 -1.28 10.71
C LEU A 177 -13.57 -2.41 11.39
N VAL A 178 -14.17 -3.06 12.39
CA VAL A 178 -13.53 -4.18 13.12
C VAL A 178 -13.44 -5.42 12.23
N LEU A 179 -14.50 -5.72 11.47
CA LEU A 179 -14.50 -6.84 10.52
C LEU A 179 -13.40 -6.69 9.46
N HIS A 180 -13.25 -5.51 8.87
CA HIS A 180 -12.16 -5.22 7.92
C HIS A 180 -10.78 -5.35 8.58
N ALA A 181 -10.61 -4.78 9.77
CA ALA A 181 -9.35 -4.87 10.50
C ALA A 181 -8.96 -6.33 10.80
N LEU A 182 -9.93 -7.18 11.18
CA LEU A 182 -9.69 -8.61 11.42
C LEU A 182 -9.39 -9.37 10.13
N ALA A 183 -10.18 -9.17 9.07
CA ALA A 183 -9.95 -9.81 7.78
C ALA A 183 -8.52 -9.54 7.31
N PHE A 184 -8.10 -8.28 7.30
CA PHE A 184 -6.77 -7.87 6.87
C PHE A 184 -5.65 -8.34 7.82
N ALA A 185 -5.87 -8.29 9.15
CA ALA A 185 -4.88 -8.76 10.11
C ALA A 185 -4.67 -10.28 10.00
N TYR A 186 -5.72 -11.06 9.79
CA TYR A 186 -5.61 -12.49 9.57
C TYR A 186 -5.00 -12.84 8.21
N GLU A 187 -5.30 -12.08 7.15
CA GLU A 187 -4.63 -12.20 5.85
C GLU A 187 -3.12 -12.00 6.01
N LYS A 188 -2.69 -10.91 6.66
CA LYS A 188 -1.28 -10.65 6.99
C LYS A 188 -0.64 -11.74 7.84
N ASN A 189 -1.39 -12.32 8.76
CA ASN A 189 -0.94 -13.44 9.59
C ASN A 189 -0.99 -14.79 8.87
N ARG A 190 -1.34 -14.82 7.58
CA ARG A 190 -1.50 -16.02 6.74
C ARG A 190 -2.48 -17.06 7.29
N ASN A 191 -3.43 -16.63 8.11
CA ASN A 191 -4.55 -17.45 8.55
C ASN A 191 -5.73 -17.27 7.58
N GLN A 192 -5.65 -18.00 6.47
CA GLN A 192 -6.60 -17.87 5.35
C GLN A 192 -8.04 -18.19 5.78
N ASP A 193 -8.24 -19.21 6.62
CA ASP A 193 -9.58 -19.62 7.05
C ASP A 193 -10.28 -18.52 7.86
N LYS A 194 -9.55 -17.89 8.79
CA LYS A 194 -10.11 -16.80 9.59
C LYS A 194 -10.30 -15.52 8.75
N ALA A 195 -9.37 -15.21 7.86
CA ALA A 195 -9.53 -14.09 6.93
C ALA A 195 -10.78 -14.29 6.05
N ASP A 196 -10.94 -15.45 5.43
CA ASP A 196 -12.11 -15.82 4.62
C ASP A 196 -13.42 -15.70 5.41
N LYS A 197 -13.44 -16.17 6.66
CA LYS A 197 -14.59 -16.01 7.55
C LYS A 197 -15.00 -14.55 7.67
N PHE A 198 -14.06 -13.65 8.01
CA PHE A 198 -14.37 -12.24 8.23
C PHE A 198 -14.73 -11.51 6.93
N TYR A 199 -14.10 -11.83 5.81
CA TYR A 199 -14.53 -11.32 4.50
C TYR A 199 -15.98 -11.73 4.17
N LYS A 200 -16.36 -12.98 4.43
CA LYS A 200 -17.76 -13.44 4.24
C LYS A 200 -18.74 -12.73 5.18
N GLU A 201 -18.35 -12.46 6.42
CA GLU A 201 -19.18 -11.67 7.35
C GLU A 201 -19.38 -10.23 6.84
N ILE A 202 -18.34 -9.61 6.26
CA ILE A 202 -18.46 -8.29 5.61
C ILE A 202 -19.47 -8.37 4.46
N LEU A 203 -19.36 -9.38 3.59
CA LEU A 203 -20.25 -9.53 2.43
C LEU A 203 -21.72 -9.80 2.83
N ASN A 204 -21.95 -10.34 4.03
CA ASN A 204 -23.30 -10.55 4.56
C ASN A 204 -23.89 -9.30 5.27
N ASN A 205 -23.11 -8.20 5.38
CA ASN A 205 -23.51 -7.00 6.14
C ASN A 205 -23.44 -5.75 5.28
N ASN A 206 -24.39 -5.59 4.36
CA ASN A 206 -24.48 -4.47 3.41
C ASN A 206 -23.15 -4.16 2.71
N PRO A 207 -22.63 -5.08 1.88
CA PRO A 207 -21.34 -4.91 1.24
C PRO A 207 -21.36 -3.79 0.21
N THR A 208 -20.20 -3.15 0.03
CA THR A 208 -19.92 -2.20 -1.04
C THR A 208 -19.03 -2.84 -2.11
N GLU A 209 -18.84 -2.14 -3.21
CA GLU A 209 -18.01 -2.60 -4.33
C GLU A 209 -16.58 -2.89 -3.88
N ILE A 210 -16.02 -2.06 -3.01
CA ILE A 210 -14.67 -2.26 -2.48
C ILE A 210 -14.54 -3.54 -1.61
N ASP A 211 -15.63 -3.97 -0.96
CA ASP A 211 -15.61 -5.22 -0.18
C ASP A 211 -15.51 -6.44 -1.09
N TYR A 212 -16.28 -6.44 -2.17
CA TYR A 212 -16.17 -7.48 -3.19
C TYR A 212 -14.76 -7.51 -3.82
N TYR A 213 -14.23 -6.34 -4.18
CA TYR A 213 -12.89 -6.21 -4.73
C TYR A 213 -11.80 -6.72 -3.76
N ASN A 214 -11.86 -6.34 -2.49
CA ASN A 214 -10.91 -6.78 -1.46
C ASN A 214 -10.99 -8.30 -1.25
N TYR A 215 -12.20 -8.84 -1.17
CA TYR A 215 -12.39 -10.29 -1.05
C TYR A 215 -11.91 -11.02 -2.30
N GLY A 216 -12.16 -10.47 -3.49
CA GLY A 216 -11.63 -11.00 -4.76
C GLY A 216 -10.10 -11.07 -4.78
N SER A 217 -9.45 -9.98 -4.38
CA SER A 217 -7.99 -9.89 -4.26
C SER A 217 -7.43 -10.91 -3.27
N PHE A 218 -8.05 -11.04 -2.09
CA PHE A 218 -7.70 -12.05 -1.09
C PHE A 218 -7.84 -13.47 -1.66
N LEU A 219 -8.92 -13.79 -2.34
CA LEU A 219 -9.12 -15.13 -2.93
C LEU A 219 -8.08 -15.44 -4.01
N ILE A 220 -7.69 -14.45 -4.84
CA ILE A 220 -6.61 -14.61 -5.82
C ILE A 220 -5.30 -14.91 -5.10
N SER A 221 -4.98 -14.18 -4.03
CA SER A 221 -3.76 -14.40 -3.23
C SER A 221 -3.71 -15.81 -2.59
N CYS A 222 -4.87 -16.38 -2.32
CA CYS A 222 -5.02 -17.77 -1.83
C CYS A 222 -5.01 -18.82 -2.95
N GLY A 223 -4.93 -18.41 -4.23
CA GLY A 223 -5.01 -19.32 -5.38
C GLY A 223 -6.42 -19.74 -5.77
N ASN A 224 -7.46 -19.19 -5.14
CA ASN A 224 -8.85 -19.42 -5.55
C ASN A 224 -9.24 -18.47 -6.70
N PHE A 225 -8.67 -18.71 -7.88
CA PHE A 225 -8.80 -17.81 -9.03
C PHE A 225 -10.22 -17.69 -9.55
N VAL A 226 -10.97 -18.80 -9.62
CA VAL A 226 -12.32 -18.80 -10.20
C VAL A 226 -13.24 -17.85 -9.42
N GLN A 227 -13.28 -17.96 -8.11
CA GLN A 227 -14.08 -17.08 -7.28
C GLN A 227 -13.43 -15.70 -7.12
N GLY A 228 -12.10 -15.65 -7.00
CA GLY A 228 -11.35 -14.42 -6.87
C GLY A 228 -11.59 -13.47 -8.04
N HIS A 229 -11.40 -13.95 -9.27
CA HIS A 229 -11.64 -13.13 -10.46
C HIS A 229 -13.13 -12.76 -10.65
N LYS A 230 -14.07 -13.56 -10.18
CA LYS A 230 -15.48 -13.19 -10.15
C LYS A 230 -15.71 -11.90 -9.33
N TYR A 231 -15.13 -11.82 -8.15
CA TYR A 231 -15.27 -10.65 -7.28
C TYR A 231 -14.32 -9.50 -7.66
N PHE A 232 -13.15 -9.78 -8.19
CA PHE A 232 -12.19 -8.78 -8.65
C PHE A 232 -12.74 -7.84 -9.74
N ARG A 233 -13.76 -8.27 -10.48
CA ARG A 233 -14.46 -7.45 -11.49
C ARG A 233 -15.16 -6.22 -10.91
N TYR A 234 -15.46 -6.20 -9.61
CA TYR A 234 -16.03 -5.03 -8.94
C TYR A 234 -15.09 -3.82 -8.91
N ARG A 235 -13.78 -3.98 -9.24
CA ARG A 235 -12.80 -2.90 -9.31
C ARG A 235 -13.25 -1.70 -10.15
N PHE A 236 -14.03 -1.92 -11.21
CA PHE A 236 -14.50 -0.87 -12.10
C PHE A 236 -15.74 -0.12 -11.59
N LEU A 237 -16.30 -0.53 -10.48
CA LEU A 237 -17.41 0.13 -9.80
C LEU A 237 -16.92 0.99 -8.62
N ILE A 238 -15.64 0.92 -8.31
CA ILE A 238 -15.00 1.71 -7.26
C ILE A 238 -14.59 3.06 -7.85
N ASP A 239 -14.88 4.15 -7.15
CA ASP A 239 -14.44 5.50 -7.53
C ASP A 239 -12.97 5.71 -7.16
N ASP A 240 -12.07 5.10 -7.92
CA ASP A 240 -10.61 5.22 -7.80
C ASP A 240 -10.00 5.40 -9.19
N GLU A 241 -9.22 6.47 -9.37
CA GLU A 241 -8.55 6.80 -10.64
C GLU A 241 -7.67 5.66 -11.17
N ASN A 242 -7.03 4.88 -10.28
CA ASN A 242 -6.17 3.76 -10.65
C ASN A 242 -6.94 2.51 -11.10
N LEU A 243 -8.26 2.48 -10.84
CA LEU A 243 -9.13 1.35 -11.16
C LEU A 243 -10.15 1.69 -12.25
N LYS A 244 -10.04 2.85 -12.89
CA LYS A 244 -10.92 3.25 -13.98
C LYS A 244 -10.86 2.28 -15.15
N TYR A 245 -12.01 2.07 -15.76
CA TYR A 245 -12.09 1.30 -16.99
C TYR A 245 -11.30 2.02 -18.09
N PRO A 246 -10.40 1.32 -18.82
CA PRO A 246 -9.45 1.97 -19.74
C PRO A 246 -10.07 2.66 -20.96
N ILE A 247 -11.31 2.32 -21.30
CA ILE A 247 -12.05 2.94 -22.40
C ILE A 247 -13.12 3.87 -21.83
N ASP A 248 -13.18 5.09 -22.32
CA ASP A 248 -14.25 6.04 -21.97
C ASP A 248 -15.63 5.42 -22.20
N ASN A 249 -16.53 5.58 -21.24
CA ASN A 249 -17.88 4.99 -21.27
C ASN A 249 -18.68 5.36 -22.53
N SER A 250 -18.40 6.51 -23.17
CA SER A 250 -19.03 6.93 -24.42
C SER A 250 -18.65 6.06 -25.62
N PHE A 251 -17.55 5.31 -25.56
CA PHE A 251 -17.07 4.44 -26.63
C PHE A 251 -17.05 2.97 -26.23
N SER A 252 -17.10 2.65 -24.93
CA SER A 252 -17.05 1.29 -24.43
C SER A 252 -18.33 0.53 -24.76
N LYS A 253 -18.17 -0.68 -25.25
CA LYS A 253 -19.21 -1.68 -25.54
C LYS A 253 -18.92 -2.92 -24.71
N LYS A 254 -18.92 -2.76 -23.39
CA LYS A 254 -18.50 -3.82 -22.46
C LYS A 254 -19.20 -5.13 -22.72
N TRP A 255 -18.40 -6.17 -22.94
CA TRP A 255 -18.92 -7.54 -22.94
C TRP A 255 -19.33 -7.93 -21.52
N ASP A 256 -20.47 -8.60 -21.38
CA ASP A 256 -20.94 -9.14 -20.09
C ASP A 256 -20.11 -10.36 -19.61
N LEU A 257 -19.20 -10.84 -20.45
CA LEU A 257 -18.29 -11.99 -20.28
C LEU A 257 -19.01 -13.34 -20.21
N VAL A 258 -20.29 -13.40 -20.66
CA VAL A 258 -21.15 -14.61 -20.64
C VAL A 258 -21.83 -14.84 -21.97
N SER A 259 -22.33 -13.80 -22.63
CA SER A 259 -23.02 -13.87 -23.91
C SER A 259 -22.13 -14.46 -25.01
N ASP A 260 -22.73 -15.20 -25.92
CA ASP A 260 -22.03 -15.71 -27.11
C ASP A 260 -21.63 -14.56 -28.05
N ILE A 261 -20.34 -14.48 -28.33
CA ILE A 261 -19.73 -13.50 -29.24
C ILE A 261 -18.90 -14.16 -30.33
N SER A 262 -19.19 -15.43 -30.64
CA SER A 262 -18.38 -16.26 -31.57
C SER A 262 -18.30 -15.70 -32.99
N ASP A 263 -19.28 -14.88 -33.42
CA ASP A 263 -19.30 -14.20 -34.73
C ASP A 263 -18.81 -12.73 -34.65
N LYS A 264 -18.39 -12.25 -33.49
CA LYS A 264 -18.07 -10.84 -33.19
C LYS A 264 -16.58 -10.55 -33.17
N THR A 265 -16.27 -9.26 -33.22
CA THR A 265 -14.94 -8.70 -32.96
C THR A 265 -14.84 -8.25 -31.52
N LEU A 266 -13.92 -8.81 -30.76
CA LEU A 266 -13.63 -8.44 -29.37
C LEU A 266 -12.37 -7.59 -29.31
N LEU A 267 -12.48 -6.38 -28.74
CA LEU A 267 -11.34 -5.56 -28.38
C LEU A 267 -10.96 -5.88 -26.93
N VAL A 268 -9.71 -6.29 -26.72
CA VAL A 268 -9.14 -6.46 -25.38
C VAL A 268 -8.11 -5.36 -25.15
N HIS A 269 -8.26 -4.62 -24.08
CA HIS A 269 -7.31 -3.55 -23.77
C HIS A 269 -6.59 -3.83 -22.45
N TYR A 270 -5.32 -3.36 -22.40
CA TYR A 270 -4.56 -3.40 -21.16
C TYR A 270 -5.24 -2.59 -20.06
N GLU A 271 -4.87 -2.89 -18.82
CA GLU A 271 -5.19 -2.09 -17.64
C GLU A 271 -4.01 -2.16 -16.67
N GLN A 272 -3.87 -1.15 -15.80
CA GLN A 272 -2.82 -1.05 -14.81
C GLN A 272 -1.40 -0.97 -15.43
N GLY A 273 -0.38 -1.54 -14.75
CA GLY A 273 1.02 -1.37 -15.14
C GLY A 273 1.52 -2.33 -16.22
N PHE A 274 2.72 -2.08 -16.73
CA PHE A 274 3.39 -2.94 -17.72
C PHE A 274 3.54 -4.39 -17.23
N GLY A 275 3.82 -4.59 -15.93
CA GLY A 275 3.96 -5.91 -15.34
C GLY A 275 2.68 -6.73 -15.44
N ASP A 276 1.51 -6.07 -15.27
CA ASP A 276 0.20 -6.70 -15.42
C ASP A 276 -0.06 -7.12 -16.87
N THR A 277 0.29 -6.27 -17.83
CA THR A 277 0.18 -6.61 -19.25
C THR A 277 1.06 -7.81 -19.58
N PHE A 278 2.31 -7.85 -19.11
CA PHE A 278 3.15 -9.02 -19.30
C PHE A 278 2.58 -10.27 -18.63
N MET A 279 2.08 -10.18 -17.41
CA MET A 279 1.54 -11.34 -16.71
C MET A 279 0.29 -11.90 -17.39
N TYR A 280 -0.61 -11.06 -17.88
CA TYR A 280 -1.92 -11.46 -18.35
C TYR A 280 -2.06 -11.59 -19.88
N CYS A 281 -1.17 -11.04 -20.70
CA CYS A 281 -1.27 -11.17 -22.16
C CYS A 281 -1.22 -12.65 -22.64
N ARG A 282 -0.68 -13.57 -21.82
CA ARG A 282 -0.69 -15.02 -22.08
C ARG A 282 -2.09 -15.60 -22.31
N PHE A 283 -3.13 -14.93 -21.82
CA PHE A 283 -4.52 -15.39 -21.98
C PHE A 283 -5.12 -14.99 -23.34
N ILE A 284 -4.56 -14.00 -24.02
CA ILE A 284 -5.10 -13.44 -25.27
C ILE A 284 -5.31 -14.51 -26.36
N PRO A 285 -4.36 -15.43 -26.64
CA PRO A 285 -4.56 -16.46 -27.67
C PRO A 285 -5.75 -17.36 -27.39
N LEU A 286 -6.07 -17.59 -26.11
CA LEU A 286 -7.15 -18.47 -25.69
C LEU A 286 -8.54 -17.83 -25.86
N LEU A 287 -8.61 -16.52 -26.03
CA LEU A 287 -9.87 -15.79 -26.27
C LEU A 287 -10.39 -16.01 -27.70
N LYS A 288 -9.56 -16.50 -28.63
CA LYS A 288 -9.97 -16.86 -30.01
C LYS A 288 -11.11 -17.87 -30.06
N LYS A 289 -11.31 -18.66 -29.02
CA LYS A 289 -12.43 -19.62 -28.93
C LYS A 289 -13.79 -18.97 -28.62
N PHE A 290 -13.79 -17.70 -28.20
CA PHE A 290 -15.01 -16.96 -27.85
C PHE A 290 -15.43 -15.94 -28.91
N ALA A 291 -14.47 -15.38 -29.68
CA ALA A 291 -14.75 -14.34 -30.66
C ALA A 291 -14.09 -14.66 -32.00
N ARG A 292 -14.72 -14.24 -33.10
CA ARG A 292 -14.21 -14.42 -34.46
C ARG A 292 -12.90 -13.69 -34.71
N LYS A 293 -12.77 -12.48 -34.15
CA LYS A 293 -11.58 -11.65 -34.27
C LYS A 293 -11.23 -11.06 -32.90
N ILE A 294 -9.96 -11.05 -32.57
CA ILE A 294 -9.43 -10.39 -31.38
C ILE A 294 -8.56 -9.20 -31.83
N ILE A 295 -8.81 -8.05 -31.23
CA ILE A 295 -7.94 -6.87 -31.28
C ILE A 295 -7.38 -6.68 -29.89
N PHE A 296 -6.06 -6.64 -29.75
CA PHE A 296 -5.40 -6.45 -28.46
C PHE A 296 -4.66 -5.12 -28.44
N VAL A 297 -5.15 -4.19 -27.60
CA VAL A 297 -4.53 -2.87 -27.40
C VAL A 297 -3.57 -2.94 -26.23
N VAL A 298 -2.32 -2.56 -26.45
CA VAL A 298 -1.23 -2.58 -25.46
C VAL A 298 -0.60 -1.19 -25.31
N GLN A 299 0.10 -0.97 -24.20
CA GLN A 299 0.91 0.23 -24.03
C GLN A 299 1.98 0.31 -25.12
N ASP A 300 2.23 1.51 -25.66
CA ASP A 300 3.14 1.74 -26.79
C ASP A 300 4.53 1.11 -26.58
N ASN A 301 5.10 1.26 -25.39
CA ASN A 301 6.41 0.70 -25.07
C ASN A 301 6.49 -0.85 -25.10
N LEU A 302 5.35 -1.54 -25.14
CA LEU A 302 5.25 -3.01 -25.21
C LEU A 302 4.88 -3.51 -26.60
N PHE A 303 4.46 -2.58 -27.48
CA PHE A 303 3.82 -2.91 -28.75
C PHE A 303 4.70 -3.82 -29.63
N ASP A 304 5.94 -3.43 -29.90
CA ASP A 304 6.81 -4.19 -30.79
C ASP A 304 7.16 -5.57 -30.23
N LEU A 305 7.45 -5.68 -28.93
CA LEU A 305 7.73 -6.95 -28.28
C LEU A 305 6.54 -7.91 -28.35
N ILE A 306 5.34 -7.44 -28.05
CA ILE A 306 4.13 -8.29 -28.06
C ILE A 306 3.73 -8.65 -29.48
N LYS A 307 3.76 -7.70 -30.42
CA LYS A 307 3.44 -7.93 -31.83
C LYS A 307 4.38 -8.94 -32.47
N ASN A 308 5.66 -8.94 -32.10
CA ASN A 308 6.68 -9.85 -32.60
C ASN A 308 6.77 -11.17 -31.81
N SER A 309 5.86 -11.42 -30.87
CA SER A 309 5.78 -12.67 -30.09
C SER A 309 4.68 -13.59 -30.65
N PRO A 310 4.99 -14.61 -31.48
CA PRO A 310 4.00 -15.38 -32.22
C PRO A 310 2.97 -16.10 -31.33
N ILE A 311 3.38 -16.57 -30.15
CA ILE A 311 2.44 -17.21 -29.19
C ILE A 311 1.27 -16.26 -28.88
N ILE A 312 1.51 -14.95 -28.79
CA ILE A 312 0.49 -13.95 -28.47
C ILE A 312 -0.18 -13.39 -29.73
N SER A 313 0.61 -13.07 -30.76
CA SER A 313 0.15 -12.27 -31.89
C SER A 313 -0.42 -13.09 -33.06
N ASP A 314 -0.20 -14.41 -33.11
CA ASP A 314 -0.71 -15.23 -34.21
C ASP A 314 -2.24 -15.20 -34.31
N GLY A 315 -2.74 -14.64 -35.43
CA GLY A 315 -4.16 -14.43 -35.67
C GLY A 315 -4.82 -13.37 -34.77
N ILE A 316 -4.04 -12.50 -34.15
CA ILE A 316 -4.47 -11.40 -33.27
C ILE A 316 -3.98 -10.07 -33.86
N GLU A 317 -4.86 -9.08 -33.97
CA GLU A 317 -4.49 -7.72 -34.33
C GLU A 317 -3.98 -6.98 -33.10
N VAL A 318 -2.66 -6.79 -32.98
CA VAL A 318 -2.06 -6.04 -31.89
C VAL A 318 -1.94 -4.56 -32.28
N LEU A 319 -2.41 -3.67 -31.42
CA LEU A 319 -2.39 -2.22 -31.62
C LEU A 319 -1.76 -1.52 -30.40
N SER A 320 -1.06 -0.40 -30.68
CA SER A 320 -0.57 0.49 -29.63
C SER A 320 -1.72 1.37 -29.09
N ASP A 321 -1.66 1.75 -27.82
CA ASP A 321 -2.59 2.69 -27.18
C ASP A 321 -2.55 4.12 -27.76
N LYS A 322 -1.52 4.44 -28.57
CA LYS A 322 -1.51 5.65 -29.39
C LYS A 322 -2.54 5.60 -30.53
N THR A 323 -3.04 4.41 -30.87
CA THR A 323 -4.13 4.25 -31.84
C THR A 323 -5.45 4.63 -31.19
N SER A 324 -6.14 5.63 -31.73
CA SER A 324 -7.43 6.05 -31.17
C SER A 324 -8.47 4.94 -31.29
N VAL A 325 -9.06 4.53 -30.17
CA VAL A 325 -10.15 3.54 -30.11
C VAL A 325 -11.35 3.95 -30.97
N ARG A 326 -11.58 5.26 -31.17
CA ARG A 326 -12.65 5.81 -32.02
C ARG A 326 -12.53 5.38 -33.50
N ASN A 327 -11.32 5.06 -33.93
CA ASN A 327 -11.03 4.68 -35.33
C ASN A 327 -11.01 3.15 -35.52
N ILE A 328 -11.33 2.38 -34.46
CA ILE A 328 -11.29 0.92 -34.49
C ILE A 328 -12.72 0.40 -34.46
N TYR A 329 -13.06 -0.46 -35.45
CA TYR A 329 -14.34 -1.17 -35.42
C TYR A 329 -14.22 -2.40 -34.53
N TYR A 330 -15.10 -2.53 -33.52
CA TYR A 330 -15.31 -3.71 -32.69
C TYR A 330 -16.75 -3.78 -32.21
N ASP A 331 -17.20 -4.98 -31.90
CA ASP A 331 -18.55 -5.24 -31.40
C ASP A 331 -18.61 -5.12 -29.88
N TYR A 332 -17.60 -5.67 -29.21
CA TYR A 332 -17.47 -5.66 -27.74
C TYR A 332 -16.05 -5.35 -27.30
N ASP A 333 -15.94 -4.87 -26.06
CA ASP A 333 -14.64 -4.67 -25.39
C ASP A 333 -14.61 -5.35 -24.01
N MET A 334 -13.40 -5.73 -23.57
CA MET A 334 -13.11 -6.23 -22.24
C MET A 334 -11.73 -5.78 -21.76
N ALA A 335 -11.56 -5.73 -20.44
CA ALA A 335 -10.27 -5.49 -19.83
C ALA A 335 -9.44 -6.78 -19.74
N LEU A 336 -8.12 -6.68 -19.94
CA LEU A 336 -7.21 -7.83 -19.98
C LEU A 336 -7.26 -8.71 -18.72
N LEU A 337 -7.36 -8.10 -17.53
CA LEU A 337 -7.39 -8.83 -16.27
C LEU A 337 -8.71 -9.59 -16.00
N ASP A 338 -9.71 -9.44 -16.86
CA ASP A 338 -10.93 -10.26 -16.83
C ASP A 338 -10.76 -11.60 -17.58
N ALA A 339 -9.69 -11.76 -18.37
CA ALA A 339 -9.46 -12.99 -19.15
C ALA A 339 -9.42 -14.27 -18.29
N PRO A 340 -8.80 -14.31 -17.09
CA PRO A 340 -8.87 -15.51 -16.24
C PRO A 340 -10.29 -15.88 -15.79
N PHE A 341 -11.19 -14.91 -15.62
CA PHE A 341 -12.60 -15.15 -15.31
C PHE A 341 -13.31 -15.84 -16.49
N VAL A 342 -13.19 -15.29 -17.68
CA VAL A 342 -13.78 -15.85 -18.93
C VAL A 342 -13.29 -17.27 -19.17
N LEU A 343 -12.01 -17.49 -18.94
CA LEU A 343 -11.34 -18.78 -19.17
C LEU A 343 -11.52 -19.78 -18.02
N LYS A 344 -12.16 -19.37 -16.91
CA LYS A 344 -12.30 -20.17 -15.68
C LYS A 344 -10.95 -20.72 -15.20
N THR A 345 -9.92 -19.88 -15.26
CA THR A 345 -8.54 -20.25 -14.95
C THR A 345 -8.41 -20.67 -13.49
N THR A 346 -7.65 -21.73 -13.26
CA THR A 346 -7.22 -22.21 -11.95
C THR A 346 -5.69 -22.09 -11.83
N THR A 347 -5.13 -22.30 -10.66
CA THR A 347 -3.67 -22.30 -10.45
C THR A 347 -2.93 -23.37 -11.26
N THR A 348 -3.62 -24.45 -11.67
CA THR A 348 -3.06 -25.54 -12.47
C THR A 348 -3.30 -25.39 -13.97
N SER A 349 -4.15 -24.44 -14.39
CA SER A 349 -4.48 -24.18 -15.79
C SER A 349 -3.94 -22.85 -16.32
N ILE A 350 -2.96 -22.24 -15.63
CA ILE A 350 -2.27 -21.03 -16.10
C ILE A 350 -1.53 -21.38 -17.41
N PRO A 351 -1.83 -20.69 -18.53
CA PRO A 351 -1.24 -21.03 -19.83
C PRO A 351 0.21 -20.57 -19.92
N TYR A 352 0.99 -21.30 -20.71
CA TYR A 352 2.37 -20.97 -21.10
C TYR A 352 3.32 -20.63 -19.94
N PRO A 353 3.39 -21.44 -18.86
CA PRO A 353 4.24 -21.12 -17.70
C PRO A 353 5.74 -21.23 -18.02
N GLN A 354 6.14 -21.77 -19.17
CA GLN A 354 7.53 -21.87 -19.64
C GLN A 354 8.05 -20.59 -20.32
N GLY A 355 7.14 -19.67 -20.67
CA GLY A 355 7.41 -18.45 -21.41
C GLY A 355 6.55 -18.36 -22.69
N TYR A 356 6.30 -17.14 -23.15
CA TYR A 356 5.40 -16.85 -24.26
C TYR A 356 5.77 -15.57 -25.03
N LEU A 357 6.73 -14.79 -24.54
CA LEU A 357 7.30 -13.67 -25.26
C LEU A 357 8.63 -14.08 -25.90
N THR A 358 8.88 -13.54 -27.09
CA THR A 358 10.09 -13.85 -27.86
C THR A 358 10.70 -12.57 -28.44
N VAL A 359 12.02 -12.58 -28.61
CA VAL A 359 12.77 -11.57 -29.34
C VAL A 359 13.61 -12.26 -30.41
N ASN A 360 13.86 -11.56 -31.52
CA ASN A 360 14.63 -12.10 -32.64
C ASN A 360 16.07 -12.41 -32.23
N ALA A 361 16.58 -13.58 -32.56
CA ALA A 361 17.94 -13.99 -32.25
C ALA A 361 19.03 -13.02 -32.80
N PRO A 362 18.90 -12.47 -34.01
CA PRO A 362 19.80 -11.42 -34.50
C PRO A 362 19.84 -10.17 -33.60
N GLU A 363 18.68 -9.69 -33.11
CA GLU A 363 18.61 -8.51 -32.24
C GLU A 363 19.29 -8.78 -30.89
N VAL A 364 19.05 -9.97 -30.32
CA VAL A 364 19.70 -10.43 -29.07
C VAL A 364 21.23 -10.45 -29.23
N LYS A 365 21.75 -10.97 -30.37
CA LYS A 365 23.20 -11.00 -30.66
C LYS A 365 23.78 -9.59 -30.86
N THR A 366 23.06 -8.74 -31.56
CA THR A 366 23.47 -7.33 -31.81
C THR A 366 23.55 -6.58 -30.49
N TYR A 367 22.55 -6.74 -29.62
CA TYR A 367 22.55 -6.15 -28.29
C TYR A 367 23.75 -6.63 -27.46
N ALA A 368 24.02 -7.94 -27.45
CA ALA A 368 25.13 -8.52 -26.73
C ALA A 368 26.49 -7.97 -27.19
N SER A 369 26.68 -7.87 -28.52
CA SER A 369 27.94 -7.37 -29.09
C SER A 369 28.21 -5.91 -28.76
N LYS A 370 27.17 -5.10 -28.57
CA LYS A 370 27.25 -3.67 -28.29
C LYS A 370 27.49 -3.35 -26.82
N TYR A 371 26.83 -4.08 -25.94
CA TYR A 371 26.70 -3.68 -24.53
C TYR A 371 27.32 -4.66 -23.51
N LEU A 372 27.54 -5.95 -23.89
CA LEU A 372 28.01 -6.92 -22.90
C LEU A 372 29.52 -7.13 -22.97
N LYS A 373 30.14 -7.16 -21.80
CA LYS A 373 31.57 -7.41 -21.62
C LYS A 373 31.81 -8.86 -21.18
N ASN A 374 33.02 -9.37 -21.43
CA ASN A 374 33.52 -10.68 -20.96
C ASN A 374 32.53 -11.84 -21.12
N LYS A 375 32.58 -12.52 -22.26
CA LYS A 375 31.62 -13.58 -22.62
C LYS A 375 31.72 -14.86 -21.76
N SER A 376 32.80 -15.04 -21.00
CA SER A 376 33.07 -16.26 -20.21
C SER A 376 32.51 -16.21 -18.79
N ASN A 377 32.23 -15.03 -18.26
CA ASN A 377 31.70 -14.89 -16.90
C ASN A 377 30.19 -15.09 -16.86
N LEU A 378 29.67 -15.55 -15.69
CA LEU A 378 28.24 -15.63 -15.43
C LEU A 378 27.61 -14.23 -15.49
N LYS A 379 26.63 -14.05 -16.37
CA LYS A 379 25.92 -12.78 -16.57
C LYS A 379 24.68 -12.72 -15.69
N ILE A 380 24.69 -11.84 -14.71
CA ILE A 380 23.62 -11.66 -13.73
C ILE A 380 22.92 -10.33 -14.00
N GLY A 381 21.66 -10.36 -14.36
CA GLY A 381 20.83 -9.16 -14.47
C GLY A 381 20.17 -8.86 -13.12
N ILE A 382 20.20 -7.60 -12.66
CA ILE A 382 19.54 -7.20 -11.41
C ILE A 382 18.49 -6.12 -11.62
N ALA A 383 17.37 -6.22 -10.91
CA ALA A 383 16.37 -5.18 -10.79
C ALA A 383 15.84 -5.12 -9.35
N TYR A 384 15.88 -3.97 -8.73
CA TYR A 384 15.77 -3.84 -7.27
C TYR A 384 14.73 -2.82 -6.80
N SER A 385 14.05 -2.15 -7.72
CA SER A 385 13.02 -1.15 -7.40
C SER A 385 11.83 -1.25 -8.36
N GLY A 386 10.66 -0.89 -7.86
CA GLY A 386 9.46 -0.71 -8.67
C GLY A 386 9.23 0.74 -9.08
N ASP A 387 8.03 1.02 -9.61
CA ASP A 387 7.59 2.39 -9.87
C ASP A 387 7.38 3.11 -8.53
N LYS A 388 8.06 4.24 -8.32
CA LYS A 388 7.98 5.07 -7.12
C LYS A 388 6.59 5.71 -6.92
N ASN A 389 5.82 5.84 -7.99
CA ASN A 389 4.46 6.38 -7.96
C ASN A 389 3.40 5.32 -7.68
N ALA A 390 3.77 4.03 -7.65
CA ALA A 390 2.81 2.97 -7.34
C ALA A 390 2.51 2.94 -5.83
N ASN A 391 1.23 2.78 -5.48
CA ASN A 391 0.74 2.71 -4.10
C ASN A 391 1.24 1.48 -3.29
N TYR A 392 2.07 0.63 -3.88
CA TYR A 392 2.63 -0.55 -3.24
C TYR A 392 4.08 -0.28 -2.81
N SER A 393 4.27 -0.02 -1.53
CA SER A 393 5.58 0.10 -0.89
C SER A 393 6.12 -1.28 -0.43
N GLY A 394 7.44 -1.37 -0.21
CA GLY A 394 8.06 -2.59 0.36
C GLY A 394 8.58 -3.60 -0.66
N ARG A 395 8.71 -3.21 -1.94
CA ARG A 395 9.37 -4.01 -2.99
C ARG A 395 10.74 -3.48 -3.40
N ASP A 396 11.16 -2.35 -2.82
CA ASP A 396 12.45 -1.76 -3.12
C ASP A 396 13.53 -2.34 -2.20
N ILE A 397 14.68 -2.63 -2.78
CA ILE A 397 15.87 -3.11 -2.08
C ILE A 397 17.00 -2.12 -2.34
N ASP A 398 17.70 -1.68 -1.28
CA ASP A 398 18.88 -0.86 -1.43
C ASP A 398 19.92 -1.59 -2.29
N LEU A 399 20.37 -0.95 -3.39
CA LEU A 399 21.36 -1.49 -4.32
C LEU A 399 22.63 -1.96 -3.59
N LYS A 400 23.00 -1.35 -2.48
CA LYS A 400 24.17 -1.75 -1.67
C LYS A 400 24.09 -3.20 -1.17
N LYS A 401 22.89 -3.76 -1.01
CA LYS A 401 22.72 -5.18 -0.63
C LYS A 401 23.18 -6.14 -1.73
N PHE A 402 23.19 -5.70 -2.99
CA PHE A 402 23.69 -6.49 -4.12
C PHE A 402 25.24 -6.52 -4.20
N ASN A 403 25.94 -5.72 -3.39
CA ASN A 403 27.41 -5.74 -3.35
C ASN A 403 27.99 -7.12 -3.00
N ILE A 404 27.24 -7.95 -2.26
CA ILE A 404 27.65 -9.33 -1.98
C ILE A 404 27.78 -10.15 -3.26
N ILE A 405 26.96 -9.90 -4.28
CA ILE A 405 27.00 -10.59 -5.57
C ILE A 405 28.17 -10.07 -6.41
N THR A 406 28.43 -8.76 -6.40
CA THR A 406 29.53 -8.17 -7.17
C THR A 406 30.92 -8.55 -6.66
N ASN A 407 31.02 -9.19 -5.50
CA ASN A 407 32.26 -9.70 -4.92
C ASN A 407 32.50 -11.18 -5.24
N LEU A 408 31.58 -11.86 -5.90
CA LEU A 408 31.79 -13.22 -6.40
C LEU A 408 32.78 -13.20 -7.57
N GLU A 409 33.56 -14.27 -7.70
CA GLU A 409 34.49 -14.43 -8.81
C GLU A 409 33.74 -14.82 -10.09
N ASN A 410 34.29 -14.46 -11.24
CA ASN A 410 33.78 -14.83 -12.57
C ASN A 410 32.32 -14.46 -12.82
N VAL A 411 31.83 -13.37 -12.23
CA VAL A 411 30.50 -12.81 -12.47
C VAL A 411 30.60 -11.44 -13.16
N ASN A 412 29.63 -11.15 -14.01
CA ASN A 412 29.35 -9.80 -14.53
C ASN A 412 27.94 -9.42 -14.09
N VAL A 413 27.80 -8.36 -13.31
CA VAL A 413 26.51 -7.88 -12.82
C VAL A 413 26.03 -6.70 -13.68
N TYR A 414 24.82 -6.82 -14.18
CA TYR A 414 24.19 -5.83 -15.06
C TYR A 414 22.92 -5.29 -14.40
N SER A 415 22.80 -3.97 -14.24
CA SER A 415 21.56 -3.35 -13.83
C SER A 415 20.59 -3.29 -15.01
N LEU A 416 19.40 -3.85 -14.81
CA LEU A 416 18.25 -3.76 -15.73
C LEU A 416 17.27 -2.65 -15.30
N GLN A 417 17.63 -1.89 -14.26
CA GLN A 417 16.79 -0.85 -13.67
C GLN A 417 16.92 0.45 -14.47
N VAL A 418 15.79 0.95 -15.00
CA VAL A 418 15.73 2.23 -15.70
C VAL A 418 15.72 3.40 -14.71
N GLY A 419 16.43 4.48 -15.05
CA GLY A 419 16.37 5.75 -14.30
C GLY A 419 17.02 5.71 -12.92
N SER A 420 18.00 4.84 -12.71
CA SER A 420 18.76 4.72 -11.45
C SER A 420 20.20 5.17 -11.66
N GLU A 421 20.76 5.86 -10.68
CA GLU A 421 22.20 6.12 -10.60
C GLU A 421 22.91 4.92 -9.97
N ILE A 422 23.97 4.43 -10.63
CA ILE A 422 24.75 3.27 -10.20
C ILE A 422 26.07 3.76 -9.61
N GLU A 423 26.17 3.79 -8.26
CA GLU A 423 27.41 4.19 -7.57
C GLU A 423 28.50 3.12 -7.62
N ASN A 424 28.13 1.83 -7.68
CA ASN A 424 29.08 0.72 -7.67
C ASN A 424 29.64 0.47 -9.07
N PRO A 425 30.95 0.72 -9.34
CA PRO A 425 31.55 0.56 -10.67
C PRO A 425 31.64 -0.89 -11.16
N LYS A 426 31.43 -1.88 -10.29
CA LYS A 426 31.34 -3.29 -10.66
C LYS A 426 29.98 -3.67 -11.27
N ILE A 427 28.98 -2.82 -11.19
CA ILE A 427 27.67 -3.02 -11.80
C ILE A 427 27.62 -2.25 -13.12
N ILE A 428 27.37 -2.95 -14.21
CA ILE A 428 27.26 -2.35 -15.55
C ILE A 428 25.79 -1.90 -15.73
N ASP A 429 25.59 -0.62 -15.96
CA ASP A 429 24.26 -0.08 -16.19
C ASP A 429 23.80 -0.35 -17.63
N LEU A 430 22.76 -1.15 -17.80
CA LEU A 430 22.05 -1.35 -19.05
C LEU A 430 20.74 -0.56 -19.10
N GLY A 431 20.18 -0.17 -17.95
CA GLY A 431 18.90 0.53 -17.89
C GLY A 431 18.84 1.81 -18.72
N ASN A 432 19.98 2.53 -18.80
CA ASN A 432 20.09 3.75 -19.60
C ASN A 432 20.27 3.49 -21.13
N THR A 433 20.33 2.21 -21.55
CA THR A 433 20.43 1.84 -22.98
C THR A 433 19.09 1.45 -23.59
N PHE A 434 18.03 1.34 -22.79
CA PHE A 434 16.72 0.87 -23.23
C PHE A 434 15.88 2.01 -23.83
N ASN A 435 15.39 1.81 -25.04
CA ASN A 435 14.43 2.68 -25.70
C ASN A 435 12.98 2.19 -25.44
N ASP A 436 12.80 0.86 -25.43
CA ASP A 436 11.54 0.18 -25.19
C ASP A 436 11.76 -1.19 -24.52
N PHE A 437 10.71 -1.97 -24.38
CA PHE A 437 10.82 -3.30 -23.78
C PHE A 437 11.40 -4.36 -24.71
N THR A 438 11.60 -4.09 -26.00
CA THR A 438 12.35 -4.98 -26.92
C THR A 438 13.83 -4.97 -26.56
N ASP A 439 14.41 -3.79 -26.31
CA ASP A 439 15.79 -3.65 -25.82
C ASP A 439 15.95 -4.35 -24.47
N THR A 440 15.01 -4.13 -23.55
CA THR A 440 15.01 -4.77 -22.23
C THR A 440 14.95 -6.30 -22.35
N ALA A 441 14.11 -6.82 -23.24
CA ALA A 441 13.98 -8.26 -23.49
C ALA A 441 15.25 -8.84 -24.11
N CYS A 442 15.91 -8.11 -25.02
CA CYS A 442 17.21 -8.49 -25.58
C CYS A 442 18.29 -8.56 -24.49
N ALA A 443 18.32 -7.59 -23.57
CA ALA A 443 19.22 -7.61 -22.42
C ALA A 443 18.96 -8.85 -21.54
N ILE A 444 17.71 -9.08 -21.13
CA ILE A 444 17.30 -10.22 -20.29
C ILE A 444 17.64 -11.56 -20.96
N LYS A 445 17.42 -11.73 -22.27
CA LYS A 445 17.74 -12.96 -23.00
C LYS A 445 19.24 -13.26 -23.06
N ASN A 446 20.09 -12.29 -22.80
CA ASN A 446 21.53 -12.46 -22.71
C ASN A 446 22.03 -12.73 -21.27
N MET A 447 21.16 -12.68 -20.27
CA MET A 447 21.51 -13.02 -18.88
C MET A 447 21.43 -14.53 -18.68
N ASP A 448 22.37 -15.08 -17.92
CA ASP A 448 22.33 -16.48 -17.48
C ASP A 448 21.30 -16.65 -16.35
N ILE A 449 21.16 -15.59 -15.52
CA ILE A 449 20.16 -15.50 -14.46
C ILE A 449 19.77 -14.04 -14.21
N VAL A 450 18.51 -13.82 -13.87
CA VAL A 450 17.97 -12.51 -13.43
C VAL A 450 17.64 -12.58 -11.94
N ILE A 451 17.93 -11.53 -11.20
CA ILE A 451 17.56 -11.36 -9.79
C ILE A 451 16.73 -10.09 -9.69
N SER A 452 15.45 -10.24 -9.35
CA SER A 452 14.53 -9.11 -9.39
C SER A 452 13.55 -9.13 -8.23
N THR A 453 13.23 -7.94 -7.72
CA THR A 453 12.09 -7.75 -6.84
C THR A 453 10.77 -7.86 -7.63
N ASP A 454 9.63 -7.78 -6.94
CA ASP A 454 8.29 -7.74 -7.57
C ASP A 454 8.11 -6.47 -8.40
N ASN A 455 8.57 -6.49 -9.63
CA ASN A 455 8.50 -5.38 -10.60
C ASN A 455 8.28 -5.88 -12.03
N VAL A 456 8.31 -4.97 -13.00
CA VAL A 456 8.09 -5.29 -14.43
C VAL A 456 9.16 -6.24 -14.98
N ILE A 457 10.41 -6.15 -14.53
CA ILE A 457 11.53 -7.00 -15.01
C ILE A 457 11.31 -8.47 -14.60
N LEU A 458 10.80 -8.71 -13.38
CA LEU A 458 10.44 -10.05 -12.93
C LEU A 458 9.42 -10.71 -13.87
N ASN A 459 8.36 -9.95 -14.21
CA ASN A 459 7.31 -10.41 -15.10
C ASN A 459 7.81 -10.64 -16.53
N LEU A 460 8.65 -9.74 -17.04
CA LEU A 460 9.22 -9.87 -18.37
C LEU A 460 10.19 -11.05 -18.45
N ALA A 461 11.07 -11.23 -17.46
CA ALA A 461 11.99 -12.36 -17.41
C ALA A 461 11.24 -13.71 -17.37
N GLY A 462 10.17 -13.78 -16.55
CA GLY A 462 9.29 -14.94 -16.50
C GLY A 462 8.57 -15.20 -17.82
N ALA A 463 8.05 -14.16 -18.47
CA ALA A 463 7.38 -14.25 -19.77
C ALA A 463 8.33 -14.66 -20.90
N LEU A 464 9.61 -14.31 -20.82
CA LEU A 464 10.68 -14.76 -21.72
C LEU A 464 11.22 -16.15 -21.40
N GLY A 465 10.83 -16.77 -20.27
CA GLY A 465 11.32 -18.06 -19.81
C GLY A 465 12.78 -18.06 -19.34
N VAL A 466 13.30 -16.91 -18.90
CA VAL A 466 14.69 -16.77 -18.41
C VAL A 466 14.74 -17.14 -16.93
N LYS A 467 15.76 -17.88 -16.51
CA LYS A 467 15.97 -18.25 -15.10
C LYS A 467 16.02 -17.00 -14.24
N THR A 468 15.18 -16.95 -13.20
CA THR A 468 15.03 -15.74 -12.39
C THR A 468 14.88 -16.11 -10.91
N LEU A 469 15.60 -15.40 -10.05
CA LEU A 469 15.34 -15.37 -8.61
C LEU A 469 14.43 -14.18 -8.31
N GLY A 470 13.18 -14.48 -7.95
CA GLY A 470 12.21 -13.49 -7.54
C GLY A 470 12.35 -13.18 -6.06
N LEU A 471 12.74 -11.96 -5.72
CA LEU A 471 12.89 -11.50 -4.34
C LEU A 471 11.57 -10.91 -3.85
N PHE A 472 10.93 -11.63 -2.93
CA PHE A 472 9.64 -11.23 -2.38
C PHE A 472 9.77 -10.81 -0.93
N ASN A 473 9.09 -9.73 -0.59
CA ASN A 473 8.94 -9.34 0.81
C ASN A 473 8.01 -10.32 1.55
N LYS A 474 7.92 -10.23 2.87
CA LYS A 474 6.99 -11.06 3.66
C LYS A 474 5.55 -10.88 3.19
N GLN A 475 5.15 -9.64 2.93
CA GLN A 475 3.88 -9.33 2.27
C GLN A 475 4.13 -9.09 0.78
N THR A 476 3.32 -9.71 -0.05
CA THR A 476 3.39 -9.62 -1.50
C THR A 476 2.10 -9.06 -2.07
N ASN A 477 2.15 -8.57 -3.30
CA ASN A 477 0.95 -8.22 -4.02
C ASN A 477 0.04 -9.46 -4.16
N PHE A 478 -1.27 -9.27 -4.11
CA PHE A 478 -2.27 -10.34 -4.16
C PHE A 478 -2.15 -11.24 -5.40
N ARG A 479 -1.55 -10.79 -6.49
CA ARG A 479 -1.32 -11.59 -7.71
C ARG A 479 -0.37 -12.77 -7.48
N TRP A 480 0.52 -12.66 -6.51
CA TRP A 480 1.48 -13.70 -6.18
C TRP A 480 0.91 -14.69 -5.16
N PHE A 481 0.12 -15.64 -5.65
CA PHE A 481 -0.50 -16.67 -4.81
C PHE A 481 0.48 -17.74 -4.29
N LYS A 482 1.71 -17.77 -4.83
CA LYS A 482 2.76 -18.72 -4.44
C LYS A 482 4.11 -18.01 -4.46
N THR A 483 4.69 -17.82 -3.29
CA THR A 483 5.98 -17.13 -3.09
C THR A 483 7.00 -18.01 -2.36
N THR A 484 6.77 -19.34 -2.35
CA THR A 484 7.66 -20.36 -1.79
C THR A 484 7.71 -21.58 -2.70
N GLY A 485 8.74 -22.42 -2.56
CA GLY A 485 8.94 -23.62 -3.36
C GLY A 485 9.74 -23.36 -4.64
N GLU A 486 9.56 -24.22 -5.64
CA GLU A 486 10.40 -24.24 -6.85
C GLU A 486 10.09 -23.10 -7.84
N ASN A 487 8.84 -22.65 -7.89
CA ASN A 487 8.42 -21.55 -8.75
C ASN A 487 7.22 -20.78 -8.19
N VAL A 488 6.96 -19.61 -8.77
CA VAL A 488 5.87 -18.69 -8.34
C VAL A 488 4.47 -19.11 -8.83
N GLY A 489 4.34 -20.25 -9.52
CA GLY A 489 3.07 -20.68 -10.12
C GLY A 489 2.74 -20.01 -11.47
N TRP A 490 3.00 -18.73 -11.63
CA TRP A 490 2.84 -18.01 -12.90
C TRP A 490 3.93 -18.37 -13.92
N TYR A 491 5.17 -18.58 -13.49
CA TYR A 491 6.33 -18.79 -14.33
C TYR A 491 7.19 -19.92 -13.78
N ASN A 492 7.45 -20.95 -14.58
CA ASN A 492 8.31 -22.08 -14.18
C ASN A 492 9.77 -21.66 -14.02
N SER A 493 10.18 -20.60 -14.73
CA SER A 493 11.55 -20.08 -14.71
C SER A 493 11.85 -19.16 -13.50
N VAL A 494 10.85 -18.79 -12.71
CA VAL A 494 11.01 -17.85 -11.57
C VAL A 494 10.96 -18.63 -10.26
N LYS A 495 12.12 -18.75 -9.60
CA LYS A 495 12.26 -19.30 -8.25
C LYS A 495 12.04 -18.19 -7.21
N PRO A 496 11.05 -18.32 -6.31
CA PRO A 496 10.80 -17.31 -5.28
C PRO A 496 11.77 -17.45 -4.11
N LEU A 497 12.27 -16.32 -3.62
CA LEU A 497 13.00 -16.17 -2.37
C LEU A 497 12.27 -15.13 -1.53
N GLN A 498 11.68 -15.55 -0.40
CA GLN A 498 10.83 -14.68 0.40
C GLN A 498 11.49 -14.31 1.73
N ALA A 499 11.44 -13.01 2.07
CA ALA A 499 11.86 -12.50 3.35
C ALA A 499 10.95 -13.02 4.48
N CYS A 500 11.53 -13.42 5.60
CA CYS A 500 10.80 -13.91 6.77
C CYS A 500 10.14 -12.76 7.55
N VAL A 501 10.76 -11.58 7.52
CA VAL A 501 10.29 -10.35 8.16
C VAL A 501 10.16 -9.27 7.09
N GLN A 502 9.16 -8.43 7.22
CA GLN A 502 8.93 -7.33 6.28
C GLN A 502 10.15 -6.40 6.22
N ASP A 503 10.61 -6.10 5.01
CA ASP A 503 11.78 -5.26 4.69
C ASP A 503 13.14 -5.76 5.23
N ASP A 504 13.19 -6.99 5.77
CA ASP A 504 14.43 -7.64 6.19
C ASP A 504 14.89 -8.69 5.17
N TRP A 505 15.94 -8.34 4.43
CA TRP A 505 16.52 -9.14 3.37
C TRP A 505 17.72 -9.99 3.83
N THR A 506 18.05 -9.98 5.13
CA THR A 506 19.24 -10.65 5.68
C THR A 506 19.22 -12.16 5.47
N THR A 507 18.06 -12.79 5.42
CA THR A 507 17.89 -14.22 5.15
C THR A 507 17.81 -14.56 3.67
N VAL A 508 17.57 -13.59 2.79
CA VAL A 508 17.38 -13.80 1.35
C VAL A 508 18.70 -13.79 0.59
N PHE A 509 19.56 -12.78 0.83
CA PHE A 509 20.84 -12.67 0.09
C PHE A 509 21.81 -13.85 0.27
N PRO A 510 21.94 -14.48 1.45
CA PRO A 510 22.72 -15.72 1.57
C PRO A 510 22.19 -16.86 0.69
N GLN A 511 20.87 -16.99 0.52
CA GLN A 511 20.28 -17.97 -0.39
C GLN A 511 20.61 -17.65 -1.86
N VAL A 512 20.56 -16.36 -2.24
CA VAL A 512 20.99 -15.91 -3.58
C VAL A 512 22.42 -16.34 -3.85
N VAL A 513 23.36 -16.07 -2.93
CA VAL A 513 24.78 -16.42 -3.07
C VAL A 513 24.96 -17.94 -3.19
N ASN A 514 24.29 -18.74 -2.36
CA ASN A 514 24.35 -20.19 -2.43
C ASN A 514 23.89 -20.73 -3.79
N ILE A 515 22.78 -20.21 -4.31
CA ILE A 515 22.27 -20.61 -5.64
C ILE A 515 23.27 -20.21 -6.74
N LEU A 516 23.87 -19.01 -6.66
CA LEU A 516 24.84 -18.56 -7.66
C LEU A 516 26.14 -19.38 -7.61
N SER A 517 26.58 -19.87 -6.45
CA SER A 517 27.77 -20.71 -6.33
C SER A 517 27.61 -22.07 -7.02
N GLU A 518 26.39 -22.60 -7.10
CA GLU A 518 26.09 -23.84 -7.84
C GLU A 518 26.27 -23.69 -9.37
N TYR A 519 26.26 -22.46 -9.91
CA TYR A 519 26.53 -22.21 -11.34
C TYR A 519 28.04 -22.22 -11.68
N HIS A 520 28.92 -22.20 -10.67
CA HIS A 520 30.37 -22.24 -10.87
C HIS A 520 30.95 -23.64 -10.69
N SER A 521 30.15 -24.59 -10.18
CA SER A 521 30.51 -26.01 -10.08
C SER A 521 30.08 -26.79 -11.33
#